data_0ca15f0cd39e9c9d2f919a0612c5ac08
#
_entry.id   0ca15f0cd39e9c9d2f919a0612c5ac08
#
_cell.length_a   1.000
_cell.length_b   1.000
_cell.length_c   1.000
_cell.angle_alpha   90.00
_cell.angle_beta   90.00
_cell.angle_gamma   90.00
#
_symmetry.space_group_name_H-M   'P 1'
#
loop_
_entity.id
_entity.type
_entity.pdbx_description
1 polymer ?
#
loop_
_entity_poly.entity_id
_entity_poly.type
_entity_poly.pdbx_seq_one_letter_code
_entity_poly.pdbx_strand_id
1 'polypeptide(L)'
;MALLKAIRMQINSEWIKNKVTQNILKIFEGADHNAYLVGGCIRNSILNIPVTDIDISTDATPQQTVDLFNRENFKVAKTGFSHGTVTVISEGIPYQITTMRSDQNTDGRHADVVFSNDIKKDAERRDFTINALYADSTGKIINPIGGLEDFNPLAIKFIGDPNNRIQEDYLRILRFFRFHAQFSELVTQFDKVSLAAIKKNQDGLKKLSKDRIWSCLLYTSP
;
A
#
# COMPACT_ATOMS: atom_id res chain seq x y z
N MET A 1 20.55 -10.33 -22.33
CA MET A 1 19.48 -9.64 -23.10
C MET A 1 18.25 -10.56 -23.15
N ALA A 2 17.50 -10.62 -22.07
CA ALA A 2 16.34 -11.49 -21.99
C ALA A 2 15.15 -10.68 -21.47
N LEU A 3 14.17 -10.59 -22.32
CA LEU A 3 12.75 -10.34 -22.06
C LEU A 3 12.39 -9.10 -21.22
N LEU A 4 12.20 -8.00 -21.91
CA LEU A 4 11.09 -7.06 -21.66
C LEU A 4 9.77 -7.82 -21.86
N LYS A 5 9.41 -8.70 -20.93
CA LYS A 5 8.03 -9.19 -20.88
C LYS A 5 7.19 -7.98 -20.58
N ALA A 6 6.31 -7.62 -21.51
CA ALA A 6 5.25 -6.66 -21.27
C ALA A 6 4.66 -6.95 -19.89
N ILE A 7 4.67 -5.96 -18.98
CA ILE A 7 4.12 -6.13 -17.65
C ILE A 7 2.68 -6.57 -17.85
N ARG A 8 2.35 -7.78 -17.40
CA ARG A 8 1.00 -8.31 -17.56
C ARG A 8 0.05 -7.39 -16.79
N MET A 9 -0.95 -6.89 -17.47
CA MET A 9 -2.03 -6.09 -16.84
C MET A 9 -2.92 -6.92 -15.92
N GLN A 10 -2.52 -8.16 -15.63
CA GLN A 10 -3.25 -9.10 -14.79
C GLN A 10 -2.30 -9.97 -13.99
N ILE A 11 -2.53 -10.02 -12.69
CA ILE A 11 -1.86 -10.91 -11.74
C ILE A 11 -2.61 -12.23 -11.71
N ASN A 12 -1.88 -13.32 -11.93
CA ASN A 12 -2.44 -14.67 -11.91
C ASN A 12 -1.78 -15.51 -10.80
N SER A 13 -1.87 -15.04 -9.57
CA SER A 13 -1.26 -15.66 -8.39
C SER A 13 -2.29 -16.46 -7.59
N GLU A 14 -1.85 -17.55 -6.97
CA GLU A 14 -2.70 -18.45 -6.18
C GLU A 14 -3.36 -17.74 -4.99
N TRP A 15 -2.66 -16.76 -4.37
CA TRP A 15 -3.22 -16.01 -3.24
C TRP A 15 -4.46 -15.18 -3.63
N ILE A 16 -4.53 -14.67 -4.88
CA ILE A 16 -5.74 -13.98 -5.38
C ILE A 16 -6.88 -14.99 -5.55
N LYS A 17 -6.58 -16.17 -6.10
CA LYS A 17 -7.57 -17.23 -6.36
C LYS A 17 -8.00 -17.97 -5.09
N ASN A 18 -7.29 -17.75 -3.98
CA ASN A 18 -7.63 -18.36 -2.70
C ASN A 18 -9.08 -18.07 -2.34
N LYS A 19 -9.82 -19.09 -1.92
CA LYS A 19 -11.25 -19.00 -1.60
C LYS A 19 -11.55 -17.96 -0.55
N VAL A 20 -10.67 -17.79 0.44
CA VAL A 20 -10.85 -16.79 1.50
C VAL A 20 -10.72 -15.39 0.94
N THR A 21 -9.66 -15.10 0.16
CA THR A 21 -9.48 -13.81 -0.51
C THR A 21 -10.68 -13.46 -1.38
N GLN A 22 -11.14 -14.43 -2.20
CA GLN A 22 -12.31 -14.24 -3.05
C GLN A 22 -13.60 -14.03 -2.26
N ASN A 23 -13.78 -14.73 -1.14
CA ASN A 23 -14.95 -14.56 -0.28
C ASN A 23 -15.00 -13.17 0.34
N ILE A 24 -13.85 -12.66 0.83
CA ILE A 24 -13.75 -11.32 1.38
C ILE A 24 -14.15 -10.26 0.34
N LEU A 25 -13.66 -10.37 -0.89
CA LEU A 25 -14.00 -9.43 -1.96
C LEU A 25 -15.49 -9.52 -2.36
N LYS A 26 -16.06 -10.73 -2.40
CA LYS A 26 -17.49 -10.94 -2.68
C LYS A 26 -18.43 -10.40 -1.60
N ILE A 27 -18.01 -10.41 -0.34
CA ILE A 27 -18.79 -9.82 0.76
C ILE A 27 -18.97 -8.31 0.53
N PHE A 28 -17.93 -7.61 0.09
CA PHE A 28 -18.03 -6.20 -0.27
C PHE A 28 -18.92 -5.98 -1.49
N GLU A 29 -18.73 -6.77 -2.55
CA GLU A 29 -19.54 -6.70 -3.77
C GLU A 29 -21.03 -6.94 -3.47
N GLY A 30 -21.35 -7.94 -2.65
CA GLY A 30 -22.72 -8.24 -2.21
C GLY A 30 -23.38 -7.16 -1.36
N ALA A 31 -22.58 -6.26 -0.79
CA ALA A 31 -23.04 -5.10 -0.02
C ALA A 31 -22.95 -3.78 -0.82
N ASP A 32 -22.75 -3.86 -2.13
CA ASP A 32 -22.62 -2.71 -3.05
C ASP A 32 -21.44 -1.79 -2.70
N HIS A 33 -20.34 -2.38 -2.21
CA HIS A 33 -19.10 -1.70 -1.93
C HIS A 33 -17.97 -2.16 -2.86
N ASN A 34 -17.14 -1.20 -3.30
CA ASN A 34 -15.93 -1.51 -4.03
C ASN A 34 -14.82 -1.95 -3.07
N ALA A 35 -14.09 -3.00 -3.46
CA ALA A 35 -12.91 -3.45 -2.74
C ALA A 35 -11.81 -3.87 -3.73
N TYR A 36 -10.60 -3.43 -3.47
CA TYR A 36 -9.43 -3.66 -4.32
C TYR A 36 -8.26 -4.17 -3.49
N LEU A 37 -7.59 -5.16 -3.99
CA LEU A 37 -6.27 -5.57 -3.49
C LEU A 37 -5.27 -4.45 -3.78
N VAL A 38 -4.33 -4.15 -2.86
CA VAL A 38 -3.51 -2.94 -2.99
C VAL A 38 -2.11 -3.05 -2.40
N GLY A 39 -1.18 -2.31 -2.96
CA GLY A 39 0.11 -2.06 -2.32
C GLY A 39 1.12 -3.21 -2.42
N GLY A 40 1.60 -3.68 -1.26
CA GLY A 40 2.67 -4.67 -1.16
C GLY A 40 2.39 -5.98 -1.87
N CYS A 41 1.20 -6.51 -1.76
CA CYS A 41 0.80 -7.77 -2.41
C CYS A 41 0.82 -7.65 -3.95
N ILE A 42 0.40 -6.52 -4.50
CA ILE A 42 0.42 -6.27 -5.96
C ILE A 42 1.87 -6.11 -6.44
N ARG A 43 2.65 -5.25 -5.78
CA ARG A 43 4.07 -5.05 -6.08
C ARG A 43 4.84 -6.36 -6.06
N ASN A 44 4.71 -7.13 -4.99
CA ASN A 44 5.42 -8.40 -4.84
C ASN A 44 5.03 -9.40 -5.93
N SER A 45 3.75 -9.48 -6.29
CA SER A 45 3.29 -10.34 -7.38
C SER A 45 3.89 -9.97 -8.74
N ILE A 46 4.02 -8.67 -9.04
CA ILE A 46 4.67 -8.20 -10.27
C ILE A 46 6.15 -8.56 -10.28
N LEU A 47 6.82 -8.46 -9.13
CA LEU A 47 8.24 -8.78 -8.97
C LEU A 47 8.52 -10.27 -8.77
N ASN A 48 7.50 -11.15 -8.75
CA ASN A 48 7.59 -12.57 -8.43
C ASN A 48 8.20 -12.85 -7.04
N ILE A 49 7.92 -11.98 -6.07
CA ILE A 49 8.30 -12.12 -4.66
C ILE A 49 7.11 -12.71 -3.90
N PRO A 50 7.31 -13.59 -2.90
CA PRO A 50 6.24 -14.12 -2.06
C PRO A 50 5.37 -13.01 -1.46
N VAL A 51 4.06 -13.27 -1.38
CA VAL A 51 3.08 -12.38 -0.74
C VAL A 51 2.72 -12.97 0.61
N THR A 52 2.99 -12.23 1.67
CA THR A 52 2.71 -12.61 3.07
C THR A 52 1.53 -11.84 3.64
N ASP A 53 1.41 -10.57 3.28
CA ASP A 53 0.38 -9.68 3.79
C ASP A 53 -0.55 -9.25 2.66
N ILE A 54 -1.86 -9.29 2.90
CA ILE A 54 -2.86 -8.89 1.92
C ILE A 54 -3.58 -7.65 2.43
N ASP A 55 -3.34 -6.53 1.74
CA ASP A 55 -4.01 -5.27 1.98
C ASP A 55 -5.15 -5.08 0.99
N ILE A 56 -6.30 -4.61 1.50
CA ILE A 56 -7.50 -4.29 0.73
C ILE A 56 -7.85 -2.82 0.97
N SER A 57 -8.17 -2.11 -0.10
CA SER A 57 -8.72 -0.75 -0.06
C SER A 57 -10.18 -0.79 -0.48
N THR A 58 -11.08 -0.15 0.28
CA THR A 58 -12.54 -0.18 0.03
C THR A 58 -13.15 1.21 0.22
N ASP A 59 -14.30 1.47 -0.41
CA ASP A 59 -15.12 2.65 -0.14
C ASP A 59 -16.03 2.51 1.08
N ALA A 60 -16.17 1.28 1.64
CA ALA A 60 -16.87 1.07 2.89
C ALA A 60 -16.13 1.78 4.04
N THR A 61 -16.88 2.47 4.91
CA THR A 61 -16.33 3.04 6.14
C THR A 61 -15.83 1.95 7.10
N PRO A 62 -14.96 2.27 8.06
CA PRO A 62 -14.49 1.27 9.02
C PRO A 62 -15.63 0.59 9.80
N GLN A 63 -16.69 1.35 10.13
CA GLN A 63 -17.83 0.78 10.85
C GLN A 63 -18.65 -0.15 9.94
N GLN A 64 -18.90 0.23 8.69
CA GLN A 64 -19.55 -0.65 7.71
C GLN A 64 -18.77 -1.93 7.51
N THR A 65 -17.43 -1.85 7.39
CA THR A 65 -16.56 -3.02 7.28
C THR A 65 -16.71 -3.93 8.49
N VAL A 66 -16.69 -3.39 9.72
CA VAL A 66 -16.90 -4.18 10.95
C VAL A 66 -18.25 -4.87 10.93
N ASP A 67 -19.32 -4.14 10.58
CA ASP A 67 -20.69 -4.66 10.61
C ASP A 67 -20.90 -5.75 9.55
N LEU A 68 -20.32 -5.57 8.35
CA LEU A 68 -20.37 -6.57 7.28
C LEU A 68 -19.72 -7.88 7.72
N PHE A 69 -18.49 -7.84 8.18
CA PHE A 69 -17.74 -9.06 8.51
C PHE A 69 -18.22 -9.72 9.80
N ASN A 70 -18.77 -8.98 10.76
CA ASN A 70 -19.44 -9.57 11.94
C ASN A 70 -20.70 -10.36 11.55
N ARG A 71 -21.50 -9.88 10.57
CA ARG A 71 -22.68 -10.61 10.07
C ARG A 71 -22.30 -11.93 9.39
N GLU A 72 -21.14 -11.97 8.75
CA GLU A 72 -20.58 -13.16 8.11
C GLU A 72 -19.75 -14.04 9.06
N ASN A 73 -19.80 -13.75 10.39
CA ASN A 73 -19.11 -14.50 11.45
C ASN A 73 -17.57 -14.52 11.32
N PHE A 74 -16.97 -13.50 10.70
CA PHE A 74 -15.52 -13.35 10.71
C PHE A 74 -15.03 -12.75 12.03
N LYS A 75 -13.79 -13.10 12.41
CA LYS A 75 -13.11 -12.42 13.51
C LYS A 75 -12.58 -11.07 13.02
N VAL A 76 -13.03 -9.99 13.67
CA VAL A 76 -12.68 -8.62 13.31
C VAL A 76 -11.91 -7.96 14.45
N ALA A 77 -10.76 -7.38 14.14
CA ALA A 77 -9.95 -6.58 15.06
C ALA A 77 -9.94 -5.11 14.59
N LYS A 78 -10.22 -4.19 15.51
CA LYS A 78 -10.28 -2.74 15.23
C LYS A 78 -8.87 -2.10 15.33
N THR A 79 -7.84 -2.76 14.79
CA THR A 79 -6.46 -2.27 14.76
C THR A 79 -6.35 -1.11 13.75
N GLY A 80 -6.06 0.10 14.22
CA GLY A 80 -5.98 1.28 13.36
C GLY A 80 -7.32 1.87 12.93
N PHE A 81 -8.40 1.59 13.67
CA PHE A 81 -9.76 2.05 13.35
C PHE A 81 -9.87 3.57 13.18
N SER A 82 -9.17 4.35 14.02
CA SER A 82 -9.08 5.81 13.89
C SER A 82 -8.39 6.30 12.61
N HIS A 83 -7.61 5.42 11.98
CA HIS A 83 -6.94 5.68 10.71
C HIS A 83 -7.62 5.00 9.52
N GLY A 84 -8.84 4.49 9.73
CA GLY A 84 -9.62 3.87 8.66
C GLY A 84 -9.29 2.41 8.39
N THR A 85 -8.49 1.73 9.24
CA THR A 85 -8.08 0.34 9.03
C THR A 85 -8.77 -0.62 10.00
N VAL A 86 -9.25 -1.74 9.46
CA VAL A 86 -9.84 -2.87 10.18
C VAL A 86 -9.11 -4.13 9.76
N THR A 87 -8.78 -5.02 10.70
CA THR A 87 -8.19 -6.32 10.38
C THR A 87 -9.23 -7.41 10.47
N VAL A 88 -9.48 -8.09 9.36
CA VAL A 88 -10.33 -9.29 9.28
C VAL A 88 -9.43 -10.51 9.29
N ILE A 89 -9.70 -11.47 10.18
CA ILE A 89 -8.90 -12.69 10.31
C ILE A 89 -9.74 -13.87 9.82
N SER A 90 -9.25 -14.58 8.82
CA SER A 90 -9.87 -15.79 8.29
C SER A 90 -8.82 -16.88 8.09
N GLU A 91 -9.10 -18.09 8.58
CA GLU A 91 -8.18 -19.24 8.52
C GLU A 91 -6.76 -18.92 9.04
N GLY A 92 -6.67 -18.04 10.04
CA GLY A 92 -5.39 -17.58 10.60
C GLY A 92 -4.66 -16.52 9.78
N ILE A 93 -5.18 -16.14 8.61
CA ILE A 93 -4.60 -15.11 7.74
C ILE A 93 -5.23 -13.75 8.07
N PRO A 94 -4.43 -12.73 8.41
CA PRO A 94 -4.92 -11.38 8.61
C PRO A 94 -5.04 -10.64 7.27
N TYR A 95 -6.21 -10.04 7.03
CA TYR A 95 -6.46 -9.14 5.91
C TYR A 95 -6.60 -7.72 6.46
N GLN A 96 -5.73 -6.83 6.07
CA GLN A 96 -5.81 -5.43 6.45
C GLN A 96 -6.72 -4.68 5.47
N ILE A 97 -7.86 -4.24 5.95
CA ILE A 97 -8.86 -3.55 5.14
C ILE A 97 -8.87 -2.08 5.53
N THR A 98 -8.52 -1.22 4.59
CA THR A 98 -8.45 0.22 4.81
C THR A 98 -9.47 0.95 3.94
N THR A 99 -10.27 1.81 4.55
CA THR A 99 -11.16 2.69 3.83
C THR A 99 -10.36 3.67 2.96
N MET A 100 -10.70 3.79 1.68
CA MET A 100 -10.13 4.77 0.79
C MET A 100 -10.25 6.17 1.39
N ARG A 101 -9.20 6.95 1.30
CA ARG A 101 -9.13 8.26 1.94
C ARG A 101 -8.15 9.20 1.24
N SER A 102 -8.32 10.49 1.48
CA SER A 102 -7.31 11.51 1.28
C SER A 102 -6.81 12.02 2.65
N ASP A 103 -5.54 12.33 2.72
CA ASP A 103 -4.94 12.93 3.90
C ASP A 103 -4.89 14.45 3.69
N GLN A 104 -5.50 15.24 4.61
CA GLN A 104 -5.54 16.70 4.57
C GLN A 104 -4.79 17.26 5.77
N ASN A 105 -4.35 18.54 5.69
CA ASN A 105 -3.70 19.26 6.79
C ASN A 105 -2.55 18.46 7.45
N THR A 106 -1.67 17.88 6.65
CA THR A 106 -0.55 17.09 7.14
C THR A 106 0.52 17.97 7.78
N ASP A 107 0.94 17.66 9.01
CA ASP A 107 1.94 18.44 9.79
C ASP A 107 3.23 17.64 10.08
N GLY A 108 3.55 16.63 9.27
CA GLY A 108 4.70 15.74 9.47
C GLY A 108 4.42 14.50 10.34
N ARG A 109 3.25 14.43 10.99
CA ARG A 109 2.83 13.26 11.78
C ARG A 109 1.32 13.01 11.74
N HIS A 110 0.54 14.06 11.81
CA HIS A 110 -0.93 13.99 11.86
C HIS A 110 -1.50 14.46 10.53
N ALA A 111 -2.54 13.81 10.10
CA ALA A 111 -3.33 14.21 8.95
C ALA A 111 -4.81 14.05 9.31
N ASP A 112 -5.62 14.99 8.87
CA ASP A 112 -7.07 14.84 8.92
C ASP A 112 -7.47 13.81 7.87
N VAL A 113 -8.05 12.70 8.31
CA VAL A 113 -8.50 11.61 7.45
C VAL A 113 -9.87 11.97 6.88
N VAL A 114 -9.93 12.13 5.57
CA VAL A 114 -11.20 12.32 4.85
C VAL A 114 -11.46 11.09 3.99
N PHE A 115 -12.48 10.32 4.33
CA PHE A 115 -12.86 9.13 3.55
C PHE A 115 -13.33 9.52 2.17
N SER A 116 -13.02 8.68 1.19
CA SER A 116 -13.27 8.91 -0.23
C SER A 116 -13.68 7.59 -0.90
N ASN A 117 -14.41 7.69 -2.01
CA ASN A 117 -14.66 6.58 -2.93
C ASN A 117 -13.76 6.64 -4.18
N ASP A 118 -12.78 7.56 -4.19
CA ASP A 118 -11.89 7.80 -5.32
C ASP A 118 -10.56 7.08 -5.11
N ILE A 119 -10.34 6.03 -5.89
CA ILE A 119 -9.11 5.23 -5.88
C ILE A 119 -7.86 6.07 -6.21
N LYS A 120 -8.00 7.12 -7.04
CA LYS A 120 -6.88 8.00 -7.38
C LYS A 120 -6.44 8.82 -6.18
N LYS A 121 -7.37 9.37 -5.42
CA LYS A 121 -7.07 10.09 -4.17
C LYS A 121 -6.41 9.19 -3.13
N ASP A 122 -6.87 7.92 -3.00
CA ASP A 122 -6.23 6.94 -2.12
C ASP A 122 -4.81 6.59 -2.59
N ALA A 123 -4.58 6.52 -3.90
CA ALA A 123 -3.26 6.28 -4.47
C ALA A 123 -2.31 7.46 -4.22
N GLU A 124 -2.77 8.68 -4.44
CA GLU A 124 -1.98 9.91 -4.30
C GLU A 124 -1.45 10.15 -2.87
N ARG A 125 -2.12 9.65 -1.84
CA ARG A 125 -1.64 9.78 -0.44
C ARG A 125 -0.55 8.78 -0.06
N ARG A 126 -0.31 7.73 -0.86
CA ARG A 126 0.70 6.70 -0.57
C ARG A 126 2.12 7.24 -0.73
N ASP A 127 3.11 6.48 -0.31
CA ASP A 127 4.50 6.90 -0.31
C ASP A 127 5.18 6.83 -1.70
N PHE A 128 5.18 5.63 -2.29
CA PHE A 128 5.90 5.36 -3.54
C PHE A 128 4.97 4.85 -4.64
N THR A 129 5.31 5.19 -5.87
CA THR A 129 4.53 4.82 -7.06
C THR A 129 4.29 3.33 -7.17
N ILE A 130 5.31 2.51 -6.88
CA ILE A 130 5.22 1.04 -6.90
C ILE A 130 4.31 0.44 -5.82
N ASN A 131 3.94 1.21 -4.80
CA ASN A 131 3.02 0.82 -3.73
C ASN A 131 1.60 1.34 -3.94
N ALA A 132 1.34 2.03 -5.05
CA ALA A 132 0.04 2.62 -5.37
C ALA A 132 -0.64 1.93 -6.55
N LEU A 133 -0.39 0.64 -6.70
CA LEU A 133 -1.08 -0.23 -7.63
C LEU A 133 -2.19 -0.99 -6.91
N TYR A 134 -3.28 -1.21 -7.62
CA TYR A 134 -4.46 -1.92 -7.15
C TYR A 134 -4.75 -3.09 -8.09
N ALA A 135 -5.55 -4.04 -7.65
CA ALA A 135 -6.14 -5.04 -8.51
C ALA A 135 -7.57 -5.37 -8.08
N ASP A 136 -8.41 -5.68 -9.04
CA ASP A 136 -9.75 -6.21 -8.78
C ASP A 136 -9.72 -7.70 -8.39
N SER A 137 -10.88 -8.28 -8.13
CA SER A 137 -11.04 -9.68 -7.77
C SER A 137 -10.56 -10.66 -8.84
N THR A 138 -10.45 -10.23 -10.09
CA THR A 138 -9.92 -11.05 -11.18
C THR A 138 -8.40 -10.97 -11.29
N GLY A 139 -7.76 -10.07 -10.53
CA GLY A 139 -6.33 -9.78 -10.61
C GLY A 139 -5.97 -8.77 -11.70
N LYS A 140 -6.94 -8.11 -12.34
CA LYS A 140 -6.68 -7.05 -13.31
C LYS A 140 -6.10 -5.84 -12.58
N ILE A 141 -4.91 -5.40 -13.02
CA ILE A 141 -4.19 -4.27 -12.42
C ILE A 141 -4.89 -2.95 -12.77
N ILE A 142 -5.06 -2.12 -11.75
CA ILE A 142 -5.53 -0.74 -11.85
C ILE A 142 -4.36 0.16 -11.46
N ASN A 143 -3.96 1.05 -12.36
CA ASN A 143 -2.79 1.91 -12.26
C ASN A 143 -3.19 3.39 -12.26
N PRO A 144 -3.72 3.94 -11.15
CA PRO A 144 -4.37 5.25 -11.13
C PRO A 144 -3.40 6.44 -11.30
N ILE A 145 -2.11 6.24 -11.01
CA ILE A 145 -1.08 7.30 -11.01
C ILE A 145 0.17 6.97 -11.82
N GLY A 146 0.13 5.96 -12.69
CA GLY A 146 1.28 5.61 -13.55
C GLY A 146 2.39 4.81 -12.87
N GLY A 147 2.17 4.23 -11.68
CA GLY A 147 3.23 3.51 -10.94
C GLY A 147 3.71 2.22 -11.59
N LEU A 148 2.98 1.67 -12.56
CA LEU A 148 3.37 0.45 -13.26
C LEU A 148 4.62 0.64 -14.13
N GLU A 149 4.85 1.85 -14.62
CA GLU A 149 5.99 2.21 -15.45
C GLU A 149 7.32 2.14 -14.67
N ASP A 150 7.27 2.27 -13.35
CA ASP A 150 8.43 2.21 -12.47
C ASP A 150 8.90 0.78 -12.14
N PHE A 151 8.31 -0.24 -12.76
CA PHE A 151 8.74 -1.63 -12.61
C PHE A 151 9.75 -2.09 -13.65
N ASN A 152 9.99 -1.29 -14.70
CA ASN A 152 10.94 -1.69 -15.74
C ASN A 152 11.65 -0.49 -16.41
N PRO A 153 12.87 -0.14 -15.94
CA PRO A 153 13.59 -0.73 -14.80
C PRO A 153 12.91 -0.39 -13.46
N LEU A 154 13.11 -1.27 -12.45
CA LEU A 154 12.53 -1.01 -11.13
C LEU A 154 13.13 0.25 -10.52
N ALA A 155 12.26 1.19 -10.17
CA ALA A 155 12.62 2.46 -9.57
C ALA A 155 11.74 2.76 -8.34
N ILE A 156 12.36 3.23 -7.27
CA ILE A 156 11.64 3.68 -6.07
C ILE A 156 11.50 5.20 -6.17
N LYS A 157 10.29 5.66 -6.49
CA LYS A 157 9.99 7.09 -6.63
C LYS A 157 8.85 7.50 -5.72
N PHE A 158 8.97 8.68 -5.13
CA PHE A 158 7.86 9.29 -4.40
C PHE A 158 6.70 9.64 -5.35
N ILE A 159 5.49 9.57 -4.82
CA ILE A 159 4.29 10.01 -5.55
C ILE A 159 4.24 11.54 -5.51
N GLY A 160 4.05 12.19 -6.66
CA GLY A 160 4.02 13.64 -6.76
C GLY A 160 5.36 14.32 -6.46
N ASP A 161 5.33 15.45 -5.74
CA ASP A 161 6.56 16.17 -5.37
C ASP A 161 7.25 15.52 -4.16
N PRO A 162 8.50 15.05 -4.28
CA PRO A 162 9.20 14.35 -3.20
C PRO A 162 9.40 15.22 -1.93
N ASN A 163 9.58 16.55 -2.06
CA ASN A 163 9.75 17.41 -0.90
C ASN A 163 8.47 17.44 -0.06
N ASN A 164 7.33 17.63 -0.69
CA ASN A 164 6.04 17.64 -0.02
C ASN A 164 5.77 16.29 0.65
N ARG A 165 6.02 15.19 -0.09
CA ARG A 165 5.81 13.83 0.44
C ARG A 165 6.67 13.51 1.66
N ILE A 166 7.91 13.99 1.69
CA ILE A 166 8.80 13.81 2.84
C ILE A 166 8.35 14.69 4.01
N GLN A 167 7.92 15.93 3.75
CA GLN A 167 7.49 16.85 4.81
C GLN A 167 6.19 16.42 5.49
N GLU A 168 5.31 15.72 4.78
CA GLU A 168 4.11 15.11 5.35
C GLU A 168 4.44 13.98 6.35
N ASP A 169 5.51 13.21 6.10
CA ASP A 169 6.00 12.18 7.00
C ASP A 169 7.48 11.85 6.73
N TYR A 170 8.35 12.32 7.61
CA TYR A 170 9.80 12.11 7.51
C TYR A 170 10.21 10.63 7.59
N LEU A 171 9.34 9.72 8.08
CA LEU A 171 9.60 8.29 8.06
C LEU A 171 9.76 7.76 6.62
N ARG A 172 9.18 8.44 5.64
CA ARG A 172 9.31 8.08 4.22
C ARG A 172 10.76 8.12 3.73
N ILE A 173 11.64 8.91 4.36
CA ILE A 173 13.09 8.88 4.08
C ILE A 173 13.66 7.48 4.41
N LEU A 174 13.38 6.96 5.61
CA LEU A 174 13.85 5.64 6.01
C LEU A 174 13.22 4.53 5.16
N ARG A 175 11.95 4.66 4.83
CA ARG A 175 11.23 3.74 3.94
C ARG A 175 11.87 3.70 2.54
N PHE A 176 12.30 4.85 2.00
CA PHE A 176 12.99 4.92 0.71
C PHE A 176 14.26 4.05 0.71
N PHE A 177 15.13 4.22 1.68
CA PHE A 177 16.35 3.40 1.78
C PHE A 177 16.03 1.93 2.10
N ARG A 178 15.03 1.66 2.92
CA ARG A 178 14.58 0.30 3.21
C ARG A 178 14.14 -0.44 1.93
N PHE A 179 13.35 0.20 1.06
CA PHE A 179 12.93 -0.42 -0.19
C PHE A 179 14.09 -0.60 -1.16
N HIS A 180 15.05 0.31 -1.21
CA HIS A 180 16.27 0.11 -1.99
C HIS A 180 17.09 -1.07 -1.47
N ALA A 181 17.21 -1.23 -0.16
CA ALA A 181 17.89 -2.40 0.43
C ALA A 181 17.13 -3.69 0.15
N GLN A 182 15.81 -3.69 0.32
CA GLN A 182 14.94 -4.86 0.09
C GLN A 182 14.99 -5.34 -1.37
N PHE A 183 15.10 -4.43 -2.33
CA PHE A 183 15.09 -4.72 -3.76
C PHE A 183 16.46 -4.45 -4.41
N SER A 184 17.54 -4.55 -3.64
CA SER A 184 18.91 -4.20 -4.11
C SER A 184 19.37 -4.97 -5.35
N GLU A 185 18.87 -6.17 -5.56
CA GLU A 185 19.16 -6.97 -6.77
C GLU A 185 18.39 -6.49 -8.02
N LEU A 186 17.30 -5.73 -7.83
CA LEU A 186 16.41 -5.29 -8.90
C LEU A 186 16.55 -3.79 -9.19
N VAL A 187 16.86 -3.00 -8.16
CA VAL A 187 17.03 -1.54 -8.27
C VAL A 187 18.51 -1.22 -8.43
N THR A 188 18.90 -0.78 -9.59
CA THR A 188 20.31 -0.51 -9.91
C THR A 188 20.75 0.93 -9.61
N GLN A 189 19.81 1.85 -9.46
CA GLN A 189 20.10 3.27 -9.26
C GLN A 189 19.07 3.93 -8.35
N PHE A 190 19.54 4.90 -7.58
CA PHE A 190 18.65 5.78 -6.84
C PHE A 190 18.02 6.82 -7.77
N ASP A 191 16.74 7.12 -7.58
CA ASP A 191 16.10 8.26 -8.22
C ASP A 191 16.72 9.56 -7.72
N LYS A 192 17.34 10.32 -8.66
CA LYS A 192 18.11 11.54 -8.34
C LYS A 192 17.24 12.63 -7.72
N VAL A 193 15.99 12.74 -8.16
CA VAL A 193 15.05 13.75 -7.65
C VAL A 193 14.67 13.42 -6.20
N SER A 194 14.37 12.17 -5.93
CA SER A 194 14.10 11.67 -4.57
C SER A 194 15.29 11.87 -3.64
N LEU A 195 16.53 11.56 -4.08
CA LEU A 195 17.74 11.77 -3.28
C LEU A 195 17.99 13.24 -2.97
N ALA A 196 17.80 14.13 -3.94
CA ALA A 196 17.96 15.57 -3.72
C ALA A 196 16.95 16.10 -2.67
N ALA A 197 15.69 15.66 -2.76
CA ALA A 197 14.65 16.00 -1.79
C ALA A 197 14.96 15.44 -0.39
N ILE A 198 15.45 14.19 -0.30
CA ILE A 198 15.87 13.58 0.97
C ILE A 198 16.99 14.40 1.60
N LYS A 199 18.03 14.74 0.85
CA LYS A 199 19.14 15.56 1.34
C LYS A 199 18.67 16.91 1.88
N LYS A 200 17.73 17.54 1.20
CA LYS A 200 17.13 18.83 1.63
C LYS A 200 16.34 18.72 2.94
N ASN A 201 15.69 17.58 3.16
CA ASN A 201 14.74 17.40 4.28
C ASN A 201 15.28 16.47 5.40
N GLN A 202 16.56 16.06 5.37
CA GLN A 202 17.14 15.08 6.29
C GLN A 202 17.04 15.46 7.77
N ASP A 203 17.04 16.76 8.10
CA ASP A 203 16.90 17.22 9.48
C ASP A 203 15.54 16.86 10.11
N GLY A 204 14.55 16.61 9.28
CA GLY A 204 13.24 16.11 9.74
C GLY A 204 13.30 14.73 10.40
N LEU A 205 14.33 13.94 10.14
CA LEU A 205 14.55 12.65 10.81
C LEU A 205 14.66 12.79 12.34
N LYS A 206 15.16 13.93 12.83
CA LYS A 206 15.27 14.22 14.26
C LYS A 206 13.91 14.32 14.97
N LYS A 207 12.82 14.52 14.20
CA LYS A 207 11.44 14.60 14.72
C LYS A 207 10.79 13.23 14.89
N LEU A 208 11.40 12.16 14.38
CA LEU A 208 10.84 10.81 14.47
C LEU A 208 11.02 10.21 15.85
N SER A 209 9.99 9.52 16.36
CA SER A 209 10.11 8.73 17.57
C SER A 209 10.95 7.48 17.33
N LYS A 210 11.65 7.02 18.36
CA LYS A 210 12.46 5.80 18.30
C LYS A 210 11.64 4.57 17.88
N ASP A 211 10.42 4.45 18.40
CA ASP A 211 9.53 3.32 18.08
C ASP A 211 9.16 3.27 16.60
N ARG A 212 8.90 4.42 15.97
CA ARG A 212 8.64 4.48 14.52
C ARG A 212 9.85 4.10 13.69
N ILE A 213 11.05 4.56 14.10
CA ILE A 213 12.30 4.20 13.43
C ILE A 213 12.51 2.67 13.53
N TRP A 214 12.41 2.10 14.74
CA TRP A 214 12.56 0.67 14.97
C TRP A 214 11.54 -0.14 14.17
N SER A 215 10.26 0.20 14.24
CA SER A 215 9.22 -0.47 13.47
C SER A 215 9.51 -0.43 11.97
N CYS A 216 9.98 0.70 11.46
CA CYS A 216 10.33 0.81 10.05
C CYS A 216 11.52 -0.06 9.65
N LEU A 217 12.56 -0.14 10.48
CA LEU A 217 13.79 -0.86 10.14
C LEU A 217 13.67 -2.38 10.40
N LEU A 218 12.93 -2.79 11.43
CA LEU A 218 12.74 -4.20 11.77
C LEU A 218 11.70 -4.91 10.90
N TYR A 219 10.80 -4.16 10.26
CA TYR A 219 9.82 -4.72 9.31
C TYR A 219 10.46 -5.18 7.98
N THR A 220 11.71 -5.56 8.03
CA THR A 220 12.46 -6.13 6.89
C THR A 220 12.52 -7.65 6.93
N SER A 221 11.80 -8.29 7.84
CA SER A 221 11.73 -9.76 7.83
C SER A 221 10.84 -10.26 6.72
N PRO A 222 11.34 -11.26 5.97
CA PRO A 222 10.58 -11.97 4.98
C PRO A 222 9.41 -12.74 5.59
#